data_94e6a350658606f4b8b27cbf1eab4630
#
_entry.id   94e6a350658606f4b8b27cbf1eab4630
#
_cell.length_a   1.000
_cell.length_b   1.000
_cell.length_c   1.000
_cell.angle_alpha   90.00
_cell.angle_beta   90.00
_cell.angle_gamma   90.00
#
_symmetry.space_group_name_H-M   'P 1'
#
loop_
_entity.id
_entity.type
_entity.pdbx_description
1 polymer ?
#
loop_
_entity_poly.entity_id
_entity_poly.type
_entity_poly.pdbx_seq_one_letter_code
_entity_poly.pdbx_strand_id
1 'polypeptide(L)'
;MKVITAVFILAVSGAAFSKDDKAELRDRLDRSDEPRILFVGNSYSFKVPKVLARITQEEGRPVVVEGITRGGWTLEKHARSKDTLTRIRNGKWDVVVLQEQSQRPSFSRAQRIREMDPHVRILVTEIRKAGALPVFFQTWGRRDGDRGNKKSYPDDTFEKMQERLITGYQEAAVVAGYALIVPVGEAWAVEVSKGRGKRLFAKDGSHPSAVGVELSARVFNDFFFGD
;
A
#
# COMPACT_ATOMS: atom_id res chain seq x y z
N MET A 1 -24.31 -30.72 -33.86
CA MET A 1 -24.42 -29.30 -33.45
C MET A 1 -23.53 -29.09 -32.23
N LYS A 2 -22.38 -28.41 -32.43
CA LYS A 2 -21.45 -28.06 -31.31
C LYS A 2 -21.91 -26.68 -30.81
N VAL A 3 -22.34 -26.63 -29.56
CA VAL A 3 -22.64 -25.35 -28.88
C VAL A 3 -21.31 -24.74 -28.46
N ILE A 4 -20.93 -23.64 -29.08
CA ILE A 4 -19.79 -22.83 -28.69
C ILE A 4 -20.27 -21.89 -27.60
N THR A 5 -19.93 -22.19 -26.34
CA THR A 5 -20.13 -21.27 -25.22
C THR A 5 -19.08 -20.17 -25.28
N ALA A 6 -19.51 -19.01 -25.73
CA ALA A 6 -18.66 -17.81 -25.69
C ALA A 6 -18.48 -17.38 -24.24
N VAL A 7 -17.29 -17.54 -23.71
CA VAL A 7 -16.89 -16.96 -22.42
C VAL A 7 -16.66 -15.47 -22.66
N PHE A 8 -17.59 -14.63 -22.24
CA PHE A 8 -17.37 -13.19 -22.13
C PHE A 8 -16.41 -12.93 -20.98
N ILE A 9 -15.15 -12.75 -21.31
CA ILE A 9 -14.18 -12.13 -20.37
C ILE A 9 -14.58 -10.66 -20.30
N LEU A 10 -15.28 -10.28 -19.23
CA LEU A 10 -15.41 -8.87 -18.86
C LEU A 10 -14.00 -8.39 -18.53
N ALA A 11 -13.37 -7.71 -19.46
CA ALA A 11 -12.20 -6.89 -19.19
C ALA A 11 -12.68 -5.78 -18.24
N VAL A 12 -12.47 -5.96 -16.95
CA VAL A 12 -12.43 -4.84 -16.02
C VAL A 12 -11.25 -4.00 -16.47
N SER A 13 -11.55 -2.96 -17.25
CA SER A 13 -10.55 -1.94 -17.58
C SER A 13 -10.10 -1.38 -16.24
N GLY A 14 -8.92 -1.84 -15.77
CA GLY A 14 -8.27 -1.24 -14.63
C GLY A 14 -8.21 0.25 -14.91
N ALA A 15 -8.84 1.06 -14.06
CA ALA A 15 -8.68 2.49 -14.08
C ALA A 15 -7.17 2.73 -13.91
N ALA A 16 -6.48 2.88 -15.04
CA ALA A 16 -5.09 3.26 -15.04
C ALA A 16 -5.05 4.63 -14.38
N PHE A 17 -4.36 4.74 -13.26
CA PHE A 17 -3.98 6.03 -12.71
C PHE A 17 -3.40 6.83 -13.87
N SER A 18 -3.87 8.08 -14.06
CA SER A 18 -3.39 8.85 -15.19
C SER A 18 -1.89 9.08 -15.00
N LYS A 19 -1.14 9.14 -16.09
CA LYS A 19 0.26 9.57 -16.02
C LYS A 19 0.36 10.94 -15.34
N ASP A 20 -0.68 11.73 -15.44
CA ASP A 20 -0.81 13.06 -14.86
C ASP A 20 -0.82 13.05 -13.33
N ASP A 21 -1.50 12.07 -12.68
CA ASP A 21 -1.54 11.96 -11.21
C ASP A 21 -0.15 11.65 -10.62
N LYS A 22 0.62 10.79 -11.28
CA LYS A 22 1.99 10.47 -10.85
C LYS A 22 2.93 11.63 -11.12
N ALA A 23 2.74 12.35 -12.23
CA ALA A 23 3.50 13.55 -12.54
C ALA A 23 3.22 14.66 -11.52
N GLU A 24 1.97 14.88 -11.13
CA GLU A 24 1.60 15.84 -10.08
C GLU A 24 2.27 15.52 -8.75
N LEU A 25 2.29 14.22 -8.36
CA LEU A 25 2.95 13.77 -7.14
C LEU A 25 4.44 14.11 -7.15
N ARG A 26 5.14 13.80 -8.25
CA ARG A 26 6.58 14.05 -8.40
C ARG A 26 6.89 15.54 -8.42
N ASP A 27 6.16 16.29 -9.21
CA ASP A 27 6.28 17.75 -9.28
C ASP A 27 6.09 18.41 -7.91
N ARG A 28 5.17 17.92 -7.09
CA ARG A 28 4.99 18.39 -5.71
C ARG A 28 6.21 18.10 -4.84
N LEU A 29 6.76 16.88 -4.90
CA LEU A 29 7.93 16.50 -4.12
C LEU A 29 9.19 17.25 -4.59
N ASP A 30 9.33 17.49 -5.89
CA ASP A 30 10.48 18.20 -6.46
C ASP A 30 10.46 19.72 -6.17
N ARG A 31 9.27 20.32 -6.02
CA ARG A 31 9.13 21.73 -5.65
C ARG A 31 9.27 22.01 -4.16
N SER A 32 9.21 21.01 -3.33
CA SER A 32 9.34 21.16 -1.89
C SER A 32 10.81 21.29 -1.50
N ASP A 33 11.18 22.35 -0.79
CA ASP A 33 12.52 22.53 -0.25
C ASP A 33 12.88 21.44 0.77
N GLU A 34 11.86 20.89 1.46
CA GLU A 34 11.98 19.79 2.41
C GLU A 34 10.80 18.83 2.23
N PRO A 35 10.84 17.92 1.24
CA PRO A 35 9.75 16.98 1.00
C PRO A 35 9.43 16.15 2.25
N ARG A 36 8.13 16.04 2.59
CA ARG A 36 7.66 15.42 3.84
C ARG A 36 6.67 14.31 3.56
N ILE A 37 6.99 13.10 3.99
CA ILE A 37 6.18 11.90 3.78
C ILE A 37 5.81 11.27 5.13
N LEU A 38 4.52 11.07 5.38
CA LEU A 38 4.01 10.37 6.55
C LEU A 38 3.52 8.97 6.18
N PHE A 39 4.00 7.94 6.86
CA PHE A 39 3.42 6.59 6.79
C PHE A 39 2.43 6.39 7.93
N VAL A 40 1.19 6.05 7.58
CA VAL A 40 0.13 5.64 8.51
C VAL A 40 -0.17 4.17 8.28
N GLY A 41 0.17 3.30 9.25
CA GLY A 41 0.07 1.87 9.05
C GLY A 41 0.40 1.04 10.29
N ASN A 42 0.93 -0.13 10.06
CA ASN A 42 1.22 -1.08 11.13
C ASN A 42 2.63 -1.69 11.04
N SER A 43 2.84 -2.88 11.61
CA SER A 43 4.15 -3.54 11.65
C SER A 43 4.79 -3.80 10.27
N TYR A 44 4.01 -3.86 9.20
CA TYR A 44 4.55 -3.98 7.84
C TYR A 44 5.33 -2.72 7.40
N SER A 45 4.98 -1.57 7.96
CA SER A 45 5.63 -0.29 7.68
C SER A 45 6.74 0.09 8.66
N PHE A 46 6.95 -0.62 9.79
CA PHE A 46 7.82 -0.18 10.89
C PHE A 46 9.21 0.31 10.47
N LYS A 47 9.84 -0.35 9.54
CA LYS A 47 11.21 -0.04 9.11
C LYS A 47 11.29 0.66 7.75
N VAL A 48 10.23 0.62 6.96
CA VAL A 48 10.21 1.18 5.60
C VAL A 48 10.50 2.68 5.59
N PRO A 49 9.87 3.53 6.45
CA PRO A 49 10.17 4.96 6.50
C PRO A 49 11.65 5.27 6.71
N LYS A 50 12.28 4.61 7.69
CA LYS A 50 13.70 4.82 8.00
C LYS A 50 14.62 4.41 6.84
N VAL A 51 14.29 3.31 6.16
CA VAL A 51 15.10 2.82 5.03
C VAL A 51 14.90 3.73 3.82
N LEU A 52 13.68 4.21 3.56
CA LEU A 52 13.42 5.18 2.51
C LEU A 52 14.21 6.49 2.74
N ALA A 53 14.16 7.06 3.95
CA ALA A 53 14.92 8.25 4.29
C ALA A 53 16.43 8.06 4.07
N ARG A 54 16.99 6.87 4.37
CA ARG A 54 18.39 6.54 4.10
C ARG A 54 18.68 6.51 2.60
N ILE A 55 17.83 5.84 1.79
CA ILE A 55 18.03 5.73 0.35
C ILE A 55 18.00 7.12 -0.30
N THR A 56 17.00 7.94 0.01
CA THR A 56 16.92 9.30 -0.54
C THR A 56 18.10 10.18 -0.14
N GLN A 57 18.60 10.03 1.10
CA GLN A 57 19.81 10.73 1.56
C GLN A 57 21.06 10.28 0.79
N GLU A 58 21.23 8.97 0.57
CA GLU A 58 22.35 8.39 -0.20
C GLU A 58 22.33 8.83 -1.67
N GLU A 59 21.14 9.10 -2.23
CA GLU A 59 20.94 9.61 -3.59
C GLU A 59 21.02 11.15 -3.67
N GLY A 60 21.38 11.82 -2.59
CA GLY A 60 21.53 13.29 -2.56
C GLY A 60 20.22 14.05 -2.55
N ARG A 61 19.10 13.38 -2.24
CA ARG A 61 17.73 13.95 -2.18
C ARG A 61 17.14 13.71 -0.78
N PRO A 62 17.52 14.49 0.23
CA PRO A 62 17.03 14.29 1.59
C PRO A 62 15.51 14.56 1.66
N VAL A 63 14.80 13.63 2.30
CA VAL A 63 13.33 13.68 2.49
C VAL A 63 13.03 13.41 3.95
N VAL A 64 12.14 14.18 4.55
CA VAL A 64 11.62 13.89 5.89
C VAL A 64 10.60 12.77 5.79
N VAL A 65 10.94 11.59 6.30
CA VAL A 65 10.03 10.44 6.29
C VAL A 65 9.72 10.03 7.72
N GLU A 66 8.46 10.14 8.11
CA GLU A 66 7.99 9.75 9.44
C GLU A 66 6.96 8.63 9.37
N GLY A 67 6.74 7.96 10.51
CA GLY A 67 5.74 6.91 10.62
C GLY A 67 4.90 7.04 11.88
N ILE A 68 3.59 6.99 11.74
CA ILE A 68 2.65 6.68 12.82
C ILE A 68 2.14 5.27 12.60
N THR A 69 2.96 4.30 13.05
CA THR A 69 2.75 2.87 12.79
C THR A 69 2.60 2.12 14.11
N ARG A 70 1.58 1.25 14.20
CA ARG A 70 1.28 0.49 15.41
C ARG A 70 0.97 -0.96 15.06
N GLY A 71 1.59 -1.92 15.75
CA GLY A 71 1.44 -3.35 15.48
C GLY A 71 -0.01 -3.80 15.41
N GLY A 72 -0.40 -4.44 14.30
CA GLY A 72 -1.75 -4.96 14.08
C GLY A 72 -2.86 -3.91 13.91
N TRP A 73 -2.51 -2.64 13.80
CA TRP A 73 -3.51 -1.59 13.57
C TRP A 73 -4.07 -1.64 12.15
N THR A 74 -5.33 -1.24 12.07
CA THR A 74 -6.11 -1.10 10.83
C THR A 74 -6.32 0.37 10.53
N LEU A 75 -6.69 0.73 9.30
CA LEU A 75 -7.09 2.10 8.96
C LEU A 75 -8.29 2.57 9.82
N GLU A 76 -9.17 1.65 10.25
CA GLU A 76 -10.22 1.95 11.21
C GLU A 76 -9.67 2.52 12.53
N LYS A 77 -8.67 1.86 13.12
CA LYS A 77 -8.05 2.32 14.37
C LYS A 77 -7.36 3.67 14.17
N HIS A 78 -6.70 3.87 13.04
CA HIS A 78 -6.09 5.15 12.69
C HIS A 78 -7.13 6.26 12.48
N ALA A 79 -8.23 5.98 11.79
CA ALA A 79 -9.32 6.94 11.56
C ALA A 79 -10.02 7.39 12.86
N ARG A 80 -9.98 6.55 13.90
CA ARG A 80 -10.51 6.86 15.24
C ARG A 80 -9.46 7.41 16.22
N SER A 81 -8.18 7.43 15.82
CA SER A 81 -7.08 7.87 16.68
C SER A 81 -6.88 9.38 16.61
N LYS A 82 -7.09 10.07 17.73
CA LYS A 82 -6.79 11.51 17.84
C LYS A 82 -5.34 11.82 17.48
N ASP A 83 -4.39 10.98 17.93
CA ASP A 83 -2.96 11.12 17.63
C ASP A 83 -2.68 11.05 16.13
N THR A 84 -3.25 10.05 15.43
CA THR A 84 -3.10 9.93 13.97
C THR A 84 -3.68 11.13 13.24
N LEU A 85 -4.91 11.53 13.59
CA LEU A 85 -5.57 12.66 12.93
C LEU A 85 -4.85 13.98 13.19
N THR A 86 -4.35 14.21 14.40
CA THR A 86 -3.55 15.39 14.73
C THR A 86 -2.24 15.42 13.94
N ARG A 87 -1.55 14.28 13.81
CA ARG A 87 -0.31 14.17 13.04
C ARG A 87 -0.55 14.47 11.55
N ILE A 88 -1.64 13.94 10.98
CA ILE A 88 -2.02 14.24 9.59
C ILE A 88 -2.27 15.74 9.41
N ARG A 89 -3.09 16.35 10.27
CA ARG A 89 -3.51 17.75 10.14
C ARG A 89 -2.40 18.76 10.30
N ASN A 90 -1.44 18.50 11.19
CA ASN A 90 -0.48 19.51 11.64
C ASN A 90 0.95 19.30 11.09
N GLY A 91 1.22 18.20 10.40
CA GLY A 91 2.58 17.84 10.00
C GLY A 91 3.08 18.49 8.71
N LYS A 92 2.25 19.24 7.99
CA LYS A 92 2.59 19.86 6.68
C LYS A 92 3.20 18.84 5.71
N TRP A 93 2.52 17.70 5.56
CA TRP A 93 2.95 16.61 4.69
C TRP A 93 2.71 16.94 3.22
N ASP A 94 3.61 16.55 2.34
CA ASP A 94 3.37 16.52 0.91
C ASP A 94 2.57 15.27 0.54
N VAL A 95 2.95 14.15 1.17
CA VAL A 95 2.34 12.83 0.93
C VAL A 95 2.02 12.14 2.25
N VAL A 96 0.84 11.51 2.32
CA VAL A 96 0.51 10.57 3.40
C VAL A 96 0.24 9.19 2.81
N VAL A 97 1.06 8.24 3.19
CA VAL A 97 0.98 6.84 2.77
C VAL A 97 0.07 6.07 3.72
N LEU A 98 -0.98 5.46 3.20
CA LEU A 98 -1.93 4.63 3.95
C LEU A 98 -1.66 3.15 3.73
N GLN A 99 -1.40 2.39 4.80
CA GLN A 99 -1.21 0.95 4.77
C GLN A 99 -2.22 0.26 5.69
N GLU A 100 -3.10 -0.54 5.10
CA GLU A 100 -4.11 -1.30 5.84
C GLU A 100 -3.49 -2.57 6.47
N GLN A 101 -4.18 -3.13 7.46
CA GLN A 101 -3.80 -4.42 8.06
C GLN A 101 -3.69 -5.51 6.98
N SER A 102 -2.64 -6.34 7.07
CA SER A 102 -2.16 -7.23 6.01
C SER A 102 -3.19 -8.14 5.34
N GLN A 103 -4.31 -8.44 5.99
CA GLN A 103 -5.35 -9.34 5.49
C GLN A 103 -6.57 -8.58 4.95
N ARG A 104 -6.94 -7.44 5.56
CA ARG A 104 -8.19 -6.75 5.23
C ARG A 104 -8.39 -6.42 3.75
N PRO A 105 -7.38 -5.93 3.00
CA PRO A 105 -7.57 -5.69 1.58
C PRO A 105 -7.81 -6.97 0.77
N SER A 106 -7.40 -8.14 1.27
CA SER A 106 -7.65 -9.44 0.63
C SER A 106 -9.01 -10.07 0.94
N PHE A 107 -9.81 -9.46 1.82
CA PHE A 107 -11.15 -9.96 2.17
C PHE A 107 -12.15 -9.75 1.03
N SER A 108 -13.34 -10.35 1.15
CA SER A 108 -14.41 -10.17 0.18
C SER A 108 -14.82 -8.70 0.04
N ARG A 109 -15.37 -8.33 -1.13
CA ARG A 109 -15.83 -6.95 -1.37
C ARG A 109 -16.81 -6.47 -0.30
N ALA A 110 -17.74 -7.35 0.10
CA ALA A 110 -18.73 -7.03 1.14
C ALA A 110 -18.08 -6.73 2.49
N GLN A 111 -17.01 -7.43 2.86
CA GLN A 111 -16.26 -7.15 4.08
C GLN A 111 -15.49 -5.83 3.98
N ARG A 112 -14.82 -5.56 2.85
CA ARG A 112 -14.09 -4.30 2.65
C ARG A 112 -15.01 -3.08 2.71
N ILE A 113 -16.21 -3.16 2.11
CA ILE A 113 -17.24 -2.09 2.20
C ILE A 113 -17.59 -1.77 3.66
N ARG A 114 -17.65 -2.76 4.54
CA ARG A 114 -18.00 -2.54 5.96
C ARG A 114 -16.81 -2.11 6.79
N GLU A 115 -15.64 -2.70 6.57
CA GLU A 115 -14.52 -2.68 7.51
C GLU A 115 -13.35 -1.80 7.07
N MET A 116 -13.27 -1.41 5.79
CA MET A 116 -12.16 -0.66 5.23
C MET A 116 -12.62 0.67 4.61
N ASP A 117 -13.56 0.63 3.67
CA ASP A 117 -13.96 1.78 2.86
C ASP A 117 -14.40 3.02 3.68
N PRO A 118 -15.17 2.92 4.78
CA PRO A 118 -15.54 4.09 5.58
C PRO A 118 -14.33 4.79 6.19
N HIS A 119 -13.33 4.03 6.61
CA HIS A 119 -12.13 4.54 7.26
C HIS A 119 -11.12 5.11 6.25
N VAL A 120 -11.06 4.54 5.04
CA VAL A 120 -10.36 5.12 3.89
C VAL A 120 -10.91 6.52 3.60
N ARG A 121 -12.24 6.67 3.49
CA ARG A 121 -12.87 7.98 3.23
C ARG A 121 -12.52 9.03 4.30
N ILE A 122 -12.58 8.64 5.58
CA ILE A 122 -12.24 9.53 6.70
C ILE A 122 -10.80 10.01 6.57
N LEU A 123 -9.85 9.08 6.47
CA LEU A 123 -8.42 9.41 6.42
C LEU A 123 -8.07 10.24 5.19
N VAL A 124 -8.56 9.86 4.01
CA VAL A 124 -8.31 10.60 2.76
C VAL A 124 -8.89 12.00 2.82
N THR A 125 -10.07 12.18 3.42
CA THR A 125 -10.67 13.51 3.63
C THR A 125 -9.77 14.39 4.51
N GLU A 126 -9.25 13.85 5.61
CA GLU A 126 -8.37 14.58 6.53
C GLU A 126 -7.01 14.90 5.87
N ILE A 127 -6.46 13.98 5.09
CA ILE A 127 -5.21 14.18 4.34
C ILE A 127 -5.37 15.32 3.32
N ARG A 128 -6.43 15.28 2.52
CA ARG A 128 -6.68 16.33 1.51
C ARG A 128 -6.99 17.69 2.14
N LYS A 129 -7.74 17.72 3.25
CA LYS A 129 -7.97 18.96 4.01
C LYS A 129 -6.66 19.55 4.55
N ALA A 130 -5.69 18.73 4.89
CA ALA A 130 -4.36 19.16 5.31
C ALA A 130 -3.45 19.59 4.13
N GLY A 131 -3.94 19.52 2.90
CA GLY A 131 -3.19 19.87 1.69
C GLY A 131 -2.24 18.79 1.19
N ALA A 132 -2.25 17.58 1.77
CA ALA A 132 -1.39 16.47 1.39
C ALA A 132 -2.05 15.55 0.34
N LEU A 133 -1.23 14.80 -0.40
CA LEU A 133 -1.68 13.76 -1.32
C LEU A 133 -1.80 12.41 -0.60
N PRO A 134 -2.96 11.72 -0.64
CA PRO A 134 -3.08 10.35 -0.16
C PRO A 134 -2.51 9.37 -1.17
N VAL A 135 -1.71 8.42 -0.69
CA VAL A 135 -1.13 7.34 -1.49
C VAL A 135 -1.30 6.02 -0.75
N PHE A 136 -1.62 4.93 -1.45
CA PHE A 136 -1.71 3.61 -0.83
C PHE A 136 -0.40 2.84 -0.93
N PHE A 137 -0.06 2.16 0.14
CA PHE A 137 0.97 1.14 0.19
C PHE A 137 0.33 -0.23 -0.09
N GLN A 138 0.33 -0.69 -1.33
CA GLN A 138 -0.08 -2.05 -1.66
C GLN A 138 0.91 -3.04 -1.05
N THR A 139 0.44 -3.79 -0.07
CA THR A 139 1.25 -4.80 0.61
C THR A 139 1.28 -6.12 -0.16
N TRP A 140 2.05 -7.08 0.34
CA TRP A 140 2.30 -8.39 -0.25
C TRP A 140 1.46 -9.50 0.38
N GLY A 141 1.21 -10.55 -0.36
CA GLY A 141 0.63 -11.80 0.12
C GLY A 141 1.52 -12.46 1.17
N ARG A 142 0.93 -13.16 2.14
CA ARG A 142 1.70 -13.98 3.07
C ARG A 142 2.34 -15.15 2.33
N ARG A 143 3.52 -15.57 2.73
CA ARG A 143 4.30 -16.63 2.06
C ARG A 143 3.48 -17.89 1.76
N ASP A 144 2.64 -18.29 2.70
CA ASP A 144 1.85 -19.51 2.62
C ASP A 144 0.33 -19.22 2.53
N GLY A 145 -0.02 -18.06 1.96
CA GLY A 145 -1.40 -17.59 1.89
C GLY A 145 -2.00 -17.16 3.25
N ASP A 146 -3.29 -16.91 3.28
CA ASP A 146 -4.01 -16.51 4.49
C ASP A 146 -4.45 -17.71 5.34
N ARG A 147 -3.51 -18.33 6.01
CA ARG A 147 -3.77 -19.49 6.90
C ARG A 147 -4.75 -19.19 8.05
N GLY A 148 -4.93 -17.93 8.41
CA GLY A 148 -5.89 -17.50 9.44
C GLY A 148 -7.34 -17.59 8.99
N ASN A 149 -7.59 -17.56 7.68
CA ASN A 149 -8.94 -17.59 7.08
C ASN A 149 -9.17 -18.81 6.18
N LYS A 150 -8.66 -19.97 6.56
CA LYS A 150 -8.80 -21.24 5.79
C LYS A 150 -10.24 -21.60 5.42
N LYS A 151 -11.22 -21.23 6.25
CA LYS A 151 -12.64 -21.47 5.94
C LYS A 151 -13.11 -20.68 4.71
N SER A 152 -12.62 -19.45 4.56
CA SER A 152 -12.97 -18.58 3.43
C SER A 152 -12.06 -18.79 2.23
N TYR A 153 -10.82 -19.19 2.47
CA TYR A 153 -9.79 -19.37 1.45
C TYR A 153 -9.07 -20.72 1.68
N PRO A 154 -9.74 -21.86 1.39
CA PRO A 154 -9.09 -23.16 1.39
C PRO A 154 -8.00 -23.19 0.33
N ASP A 155 -6.88 -23.82 0.60
CA ASP A 155 -5.73 -23.95 -0.33
C ASP A 155 -5.19 -22.61 -0.84
N ASP A 156 -5.19 -21.59 0.05
CA ASP A 156 -4.65 -20.29 -0.27
C ASP A 156 -3.12 -20.32 -0.43
N THR A 157 -2.62 -19.52 -1.37
CA THR A 157 -1.18 -19.37 -1.65
C THR A 157 -0.81 -17.88 -1.62
N PHE A 158 0.49 -17.61 -1.70
CA PHE A 158 0.99 -16.25 -1.87
C PHE A 158 0.30 -15.56 -3.06
N GLU A 159 0.26 -16.23 -4.21
CA GLU A 159 -0.26 -15.68 -5.47
C GLU A 159 -1.75 -15.35 -5.35
N LYS A 160 -2.56 -16.30 -4.86
CA LYS A 160 -4.00 -16.10 -4.66
C LYS A 160 -4.29 -14.96 -3.69
N MET A 161 -3.52 -14.85 -2.59
CA MET A 161 -3.66 -13.75 -1.65
C MET A 161 -3.21 -12.42 -2.28
N GLN A 162 -2.12 -12.43 -3.07
CA GLN A 162 -1.61 -11.24 -3.74
C GLN A 162 -2.62 -10.66 -4.75
N GLU A 163 -3.26 -11.49 -5.55
CA GLU A 163 -4.32 -11.08 -6.48
C GLU A 163 -5.47 -10.38 -5.75
N ARG A 164 -5.91 -10.94 -4.62
CA ARG A 164 -6.95 -10.30 -3.79
C ARG A 164 -6.49 -8.98 -3.17
N LEU A 165 -5.22 -8.88 -2.76
CA LEU A 165 -4.65 -7.63 -2.24
C LEU A 165 -4.61 -6.55 -3.33
N ILE A 166 -4.16 -6.89 -4.54
CA ILE A 166 -4.16 -5.96 -5.69
C ILE A 166 -5.58 -5.42 -5.91
N THR A 167 -6.57 -6.30 -6.05
CA THR A 167 -7.98 -5.92 -6.21
C THR A 167 -8.46 -5.02 -5.06
N GLY A 168 -8.16 -5.40 -3.83
CA GLY A 168 -8.62 -4.65 -2.65
C GLY A 168 -8.04 -3.24 -2.57
N TYR A 169 -6.76 -3.05 -2.92
CA TYR A 169 -6.16 -1.73 -2.97
C TYR A 169 -6.62 -0.90 -4.17
N GLN A 170 -6.88 -1.52 -5.33
CA GLN A 170 -7.46 -0.83 -6.48
C GLN A 170 -8.86 -0.28 -6.15
N GLU A 171 -9.71 -1.09 -5.51
CA GLU A 171 -11.02 -0.63 -5.07
C GLU A 171 -10.94 0.46 -3.98
N ALA A 172 -9.99 0.34 -3.04
CA ALA A 172 -9.73 1.39 -2.05
C ALA A 172 -9.29 2.70 -2.70
N ALA A 173 -8.48 2.63 -3.74
CA ALA A 173 -8.05 3.81 -4.51
C ALA A 173 -9.23 4.51 -5.19
N VAL A 174 -10.17 3.75 -5.77
CA VAL A 174 -11.42 4.31 -6.32
C VAL A 174 -12.26 4.97 -5.20
N VAL A 175 -12.42 4.31 -4.05
CA VAL A 175 -13.11 4.86 -2.87
C VAL A 175 -12.47 6.16 -2.38
N ALA A 176 -11.17 6.28 -2.53
CA ALA A 176 -10.36 7.45 -2.20
C ALA A 176 -10.37 8.54 -3.28
N GLY A 177 -11.18 8.42 -4.33
CA GLY A 177 -11.18 9.35 -5.47
C GLY A 177 -9.92 9.23 -6.30
N TYR A 178 -9.59 8.01 -6.69
CA TYR A 178 -8.44 7.62 -7.52
C TYR A 178 -7.07 7.99 -6.92
N ALA A 179 -6.87 7.73 -5.63
CA ALA A 179 -5.57 7.92 -5.00
C ALA A 179 -4.53 6.92 -5.55
N LEU A 180 -3.30 7.37 -5.71
CA LEU A 180 -2.19 6.56 -6.22
C LEU A 180 -1.88 5.34 -5.34
N ILE A 181 -1.34 4.28 -5.95
CA ILE A 181 -0.93 3.05 -5.28
C ILE A 181 0.55 2.78 -5.57
N VAL A 182 1.36 2.66 -4.52
CA VAL A 182 2.74 2.17 -4.65
C VAL A 182 2.71 0.64 -4.70
N PRO A 183 3.13 0.00 -5.79
CA PRO A 183 2.90 -1.42 -6.08
C PRO A 183 3.94 -2.34 -5.43
N VAL A 184 4.15 -2.21 -4.11
CA VAL A 184 5.17 -3.00 -3.41
C VAL A 184 4.88 -4.50 -3.48
N GLY A 185 3.60 -4.89 -3.31
CA GLY A 185 3.20 -6.30 -3.40
C GLY A 185 3.47 -6.92 -4.76
N GLU A 186 3.35 -6.14 -5.85
CA GLU A 186 3.70 -6.61 -7.21
C GLU A 186 5.21 -6.81 -7.35
N ALA A 187 6.03 -5.92 -6.82
CA ALA A 187 7.49 -6.10 -6.80
C ALA A 187 7.89 -7.36 -6.00
N TRP A 188 7.19 -7.64 -4.90
CA TRP A 188 7.37 -8.88 -4.15
C TRP A 188 6.97 -10.11 -4.98
N ALA A 189 5.86 -10.05 -5.71
CA ALA A 189 5.41 -11.14 -6.59
C ALA A 189 6.44 -11.46 -7.67
N VAL A 190 7.10 -10.46 -8.25
CA VAL A 190 8.21 -10.64 -9.20
C VAL A 190 9.38 -11.40 -8.56
N GLU A 191 9.75 -11.08 -7.32
CA GLU A 191 10.83 -11.81 -6.63
C GLU A 191 10.41 -13.24 -6.26
N VAL A 192 9.15 -13.44 -5.86
CA VAL A 192 8.60 -14.78 -5.59
C VAL A 192 8.62 -15.64 -6.85
N SER A 193 8.15 -15.13 -7.98
CA SER A 193 8.13 -15.85 -9.27
C SER A 193 9.53 -16.25 -9.78
N LYS A 194 10.55 -15.48 -9.40
CA LYS A 194 11.97 -15.79 -9.68
C LYS A 194 12.59 -16.75 -8.66
N GLY A 195 11.81 -17.37 -7.76
CA GLY A 195 12.28 -18.28 -6.72
C GLY A 195 13.04 -17.59 -5.57
N ARG A 196 13.04 -16.27 -5.49
CA ARG A 196 13.77 -15.49 -4.49
C ARG A 196 12.89 -15.01 -3.32
N GLY A 197 11.61 -15.38 -3.31
CA GLY A 197 10.63 -14.92 -2.33
C GLY A 197 10.97 -15.25 -0.89
N LYS A 198 11.55 -16.44 -0.62
CA LYS A 198 11.83 -16.91 0.76
C LYS A 198 12.63 -15.88 1.59
N ARG A 199 13.57 -15.16 0.98
CA ARG A 199 14.42 -14.17 1.65
C ARG A 199 13.71 -12.87 2.03
N LEU A 200 12.54 -12.59 1.42
CA LEU A 200 11.78 -11.38 1.67
C LEU A 200 11.02 -11.42 3.00
N PHE A 201 10.67 -12.61 3.46
CA PHE A 201 9.87 -12.81 4.66
C PHE A 201 10.74 -13.04 5.91
N ALA A 202 10.25 -12.55 7.04
CA ALA A 202 10.70 -13.00 8.36
C ALA A 202 10.27 -14.48 8.59
N LYS A 203 10.68 -15.06 9.72
CA LYS A 203 10.40 -16.48 10.03
C LYS A 203 8.91 -16.82 10.03
N ASP A 204 8.06 -15.87 10.38
CA ASP A 204 6.60 -16.05 10.44
C ASP A 204 5.92 -16.13 9.06
N GLY A 205 6.64 -15.85 7.97
CA GLY A 205 6.11 -15.89 6.61
C GLY A 205 5.12 -14.75 6.30
N SER A 206 5.08 -13.72 7.12
CA SER A 206 4.15 -12.59 7.01
C SER A 206 4.87 -11.25 7.03
N HIS A 207 5.62 -10.95 8.08
CA HIS A 207 6.38 -9.72 8.20
C HIS A 207 7.58 -9.68 7.24
N PRO A 208 8.05 -8.48 6.86
CA PRO A 208 9.22 -8.35 6.01
C PRO A 208 10.50 -8.68 6.77
N SER A 209 11.42 -9.37 6.13
CA SER A 209 12.83 -9.45 6.54
C SER A 209 13.54 -8.10 6.25
N ALA A 210 14.81 -7.99 6.58
CA ALA A 210 15.61 -6.83 6.18
C ALA A 210 15.64 -6.64 4.65
N VAL A 211 15.71 -7.75 3.87
CA VAL A 211 15.68 -7.73 2.40
C VAL A 211 14.31 -7.28 1.90
N GLY A 212 13.22 -7.73 2.52
CA GLY A 212 11.87 -7.31 2.18
C GLY A 212 11.62 -5.83 2.48
N VAL A 213 12.16 -5.32 3.59
CA VAL A 213 12.09 -3.88 3.91
C VAL A 213 12.86 -3.05 2.88
N GLU A 214 14.07 -3.46 2.51
CA GLU A 214 14.89 -2.78 1.51
C GLU A 214 14.20 -2.74 0.15
N LEU A 215 13.67 -3.88 -0.33
CA LEU A 215 12.89 -3.93 -1.57
C LEU A 215 11.71 -2.96 -1.52
N SER A 216 10.94 -3.00 -0.42
CA SER A 216 9.77 -2.14 -0.27
C SER A 216 10.14 -0.65 -0.32
N ALA A 217 11.21 -0.25 0.38
CA ALA A 217 11.68 1.13 0.39
C ALA A 217 12.18 1.59 -0.99
N ARG A 218 12.87 0.72 -1.75
CA ARG A 218 13.28 1.03 -3.13
C ARG A 218 12.09 1.23 -4.05
N VAL A 219 11.05 0.40 -3.94
CA VAL A 219 9.81 0.60 -4.72
C VAL A 219 9.18 1.96 -4.42
N PHE A 220 9.18 2.41 -3.16
CA PHE A 220 8.74 3.75 -2.80
C PHE A 220 9.64 4.83 -3.41
N ASN A 221 10.94 4.67 -3.32
CA ASN A 221 11.92 5.61 -3.89
C ASN A 221 11.72 5.77 -5.40
N ASP A 222 11.65 4.65 -6.13
CA ASP A 222 11.45 4.64 -7.58
C ASP A 222 10.08 5.21 -7.96
N PHE A 223 9.07 4.98 -7.14
CA PHE A 223 7.72 5.52 -7.39
C PHE A 223 7.67 7.03 -7.21
N PHE A 224 8.28 7.55 -6.16
CA PHE A 224 8.26 8.97 -5.83
C PHE A 224 9.27 9.78 -6.65
N PHE A 225 10.44 9.23 -6.92
CA PHE A 225 11.60 9.98 -7.41
C PHE A 225 12.27 9.38 -8.65
N GLY A 226 11.88 8.18 -9.09
CA GLY A 226 12.40 7.55 -10.31
C GLY A 226 11.87 8.25 -11.58
N ASP A 227 12.60 8.12 -12.71
CA ASP A 227 12.26 8.68 -14.03
C ASP A 227 10.95 8.11 -14.64
#